data_657fa953b73eeb5669f6cdf7ae490169
#
_entry.id   657fa953b73eeb5669f6cdf7ae490169
#
_cell.length_a   1.000
_cell.length_b   1.000
_cell.length_c   1.000
_cell.angle_alpha   90.00
_cell.angle_beta   90.00
_cell.angle_gamma   90.00
#
_symmetry.space_group_name_H-M   'P 1'
#
loop_
_entity.id
_entity.type
_entity.pdbx_description
1 polymer ?
#
loop_
_entity_poly.entity_id
_entity_poly.type
_entity_poly.pdbx_seq_one_letter_code
_entity_poly.pdbx_strand_id
1 'polypeptide(L)'
;MSYTKVEEMELSEQAEVVLRHRYLLRDEANDIIETPEELFHRVARTVADSTSEEAQFFYAMKNLEFVPNSPTLMNAGTKQGTLSACFVLPLEDSMEGIMKAAKDSALVQKFGGGTGFSLSGLRPRGDRIKTTHGVACGPIEVLKTLSRVSSMVTQGGKRDGANMAVMSV
;
A
#
# COMPACT_ATOMS: atom_id res chain seq x y z
N MET A 1 1.62 -43.76 17.54
CA MET A 1 1.84 -42.34 17.18
C MET A 1 1.24 -42.13 15.82
N SER A 2 0.06 -41.50 15.78
CA SER A 2 -0.63 -41.18 14.53
C SER A 2 0.09 -39.99 13.91
N TYR A 3 0.72 -40.15 12.76
CA TYR A 3 1.16 -39.04 11.93
C TYR A 3 -0.10 -38.30 11.46
N THR A 4 -0.36 -37.17 12.05
CA THR A 4 -1.37 -36.22 11.52
C THR A 4 -0.93 -35.86 10.12
N LYS A 5 -1.72 -36.30 9.13
CA LYS A 5 -1.54 -35.89 7.74
C LYS A 5 -1.51 -34.37 7.72
N VAL A 6 -0.41 -33.78 7.31
CA VAL A 6 -0.35 -32.33 7.08
C VAL A 6 -1.33 -32.09 5.94
N GLU A 7 -2.48 -31.49 6.25
CA GLU A 7 -3.44 -31.10 5.23
C GLU A 7 -2.75 -30.09 4.32
N GLU A 8 -2.62 -30.46 3.05
CA GLU A 8 -2.15 -29.54 2.01
C GLU A 8 -3.12 -28.36 1.93
N MET A 9 -2.56 -27.18 1.73
CA MET A 9 -3.36 -25.96 1.56
C MET A 9 -4.12 -26.04 0.22
N GLU A 10 -5.46 -26.12 0.28
CA GLU A 10 -6.30 -26.14 -0.90
C GLU A 10 -6.58 -24.71 -1.40
N LEU A 11 -5.84 -24.27 -2.40
CA LEU A 11 -6.11 -23.03 -3.11
C LEU A 11 -6.87 -23.31 -4.41
N SER A 12 -7.76 -22.38 -4.79
CA SER A 12 -8.35 -22.40 -6.12
C SER A 12 -7.28 -22.08 -7.18
N GLU A 13 -7.47 -22.56 -8.40
CA GLU A 13 -6.58 -22.26 -9.53
C GLU A 13 -6.41 -20.75 -9.74
N GLN A 14 -7.48 -19.97 -9.58
CA GLN A 14 -7.46 -18.51 -9.67
C GLN A 14 -6.62 -17.87 -8.56
N ALA A 15 -6.71 -18.38 -7.32
CA ALA A 15 -5.91 -17.89 -6.21
C ALA A 15 -4.41 -18.13 -6.45
N GLU A 16 -4.04 -19.32 -6.94
CA GLU A 16 -2.65 -19.64 -7.30
C GLU A 16 -2.11 -18.69 -8.38
N VAL A 17 -2.89 -18.45 -9.45
CA VAL A 17 -2.51 -17.53 -10.51
C VAL A 17 -2.26 -16.13 -9.95
N VAL A 18 -3.13 -15.63 -9.09
CA VAL A 18 -2.98 -14.30 -8.47
C VAL A 18 -1.75 -14.24 -7.56
N LEU A 19 -1.54 -15.27 -6.72
CA LEU A 19 -0.37 -15.33 -5.84
C LEU A 19 0.94 -15.32 -6.65
N ARG A 20 1.04 -16.16 -7.68
CA ARG A 20 2.19 -16.23 -8.58
C ARG A 20 2.48 -14.90 -9.29
N HIS A 21 1.44 -14.21 -9.75
CA HIS A 21 1.63 -12.95 -10.47
C HIS A 21 1.95 -11.75 -9.59
N ARG A 22 1.45 -11.72 -8.36
CA ARG A 22 1.48 -10.48 -7.53
C ARG A 22 2.28 -10.59 -6.25
N TYR A 23 2.33 -11.76 -5.60
CA TYR A 23 2.71 -11.83 -4.19
C TYR A 23 3.94 -12.69 -3.91
N LEU A 24 4.15 -13.77 -4.66
CA LEU A 24 5.29 -14.63 -4.46
C LEU A 24 6.60 -13.92 -4.75
N LEU A 25 7.59 -14.12 -3.88
CA LEU A 25 8.92 -13.57 -4.05
C LEU A 25 9.57 -14.05 -5.33
N ARG A 26 10.38 -13.17 -5.91
CA ARG A 26 11.17 -13.44 -7.11
C ARG A 26 12.62 -13.07 -6.88
N ASP A 27 13.51 -13.76 -7.56
CA ASP A 27 14.94 -13.46 -7.60
C ASP A 27 15.25 -12.32 -8.60
N GLU A 28 16.54 -12.04 -8.78
CA GLU A 28 17.03 -11.01 -9.71
C GLU A 28 16.75 -11.35 -11.18
N ALA A 29 16.58 -12.64 -11.52
CA ALA A 29 16.19 -13.12 -12.85
C ALA A 29 14.67 -13.07 -13.08
N ASN A 30 13.89 -12.62 -12.07
CA ASN A 30 12.44 -12.60 -12.03
C ASN A 30 11.79 -13.99 -11.95
N ASP A 31 12.53 -15.01 -11.55
CA ASP A 31 11.99 -16.35 -11.28
C ASP A 31 11.36 -16.41 -9.90
N ILE A 32 10.23 -17.15 -9.78
CA ILE A 32 9.53 -17.34 -8.50
C ILE A 32 10.38 -18.25 -7.61
N ILE A 33 10.70 -17.79 -6.40
CA ILE A 33 11.52 -18.47 -5.41
C ILE A 33 10.76 -18.83 -4.13
N GLU A 34 9.45 -18.73 -4.13
CA GLU A 34 8.59 -18.93 -2.98
C GLU A 34 7.30 -19.66 -3.38
N THR A 35 6.85 -20.59 -2.54
CA THR A 35 5.54 -21.23 -2.65
C THR A 35 4.47 -20.42 -1.90
N PRO A 36 3.16 -20.64 -2.15
CA PRO A 36 2.10 -20.01 -1.36
C PRO A 36 2.19 -20.29 0.14
N GLU A 37 2.60 -21.49 0.55
CA GLU A 37 2.76 -21.83 1.96
C GLU A 37 3.94 -21.08 2.59
N GLU A 38 5.07 -20.97 1.88
CA GLU A 38 6.22 -20.18 2.33
C GLU A 38 5.90 -18.68 2.42
N LEU A 39 5.08 -18.14 1.53
CA LEU A 39 4.55 -16.79 1.63
C LEU A 39 3.83 -16.56 2.97
N PHE A 40 2.92 -17.47 3.35
CA PHE A 40 2.18 -17.34 4.60
C PHE A 40 3.08 -17.50 5.83
N HIS A 41 4.06 -18.40 5.77
CA HIS A 41 5.08 -18.50 6.81
C HIS A 41 5.92 -17.23 6.94
N ARG A 42 6.37 -16.67 5.84
CA ARG A 42 7.13 -15.41 5.81
C ARG A 42 6.35 -14.26 6.44
N VAL A 43 5.09 -14.11 6.06
CA VAL A 43 4.19 -13.10 6.60
C VAL A 43 3.99 -13.29 8.10
N ALA A 44 3.59 -14.51 8.53
CA ALA A 44 3.34 -14.82 9.93
C ALA A 44 4.56 -14.52 10.80
N ARG A 45 5.74 -15.01 10.39
CA ARG A 45 7.01 -14.76 11.09
C ARG A 45 7.35 -13.28 11.22
N THR A 46 7.02 -12.48 10.20
CA THR A 46 7.38 -11.06 10.17
C THR A 46 6.53 -10.23 11.14
N VAL A 47 5.27 -10.61 11.34
CA VAL A 47 4.31 -9.80 12.12
C VAL A 47 4.08 -10.34 13.54
N ALA A 48 4.58 -11.53 13.85
CA ALA A 48 4.41 -12.16 15.15
C ALA A 48 5.48 -11.70 16.15
N ASP A 49 5.07 -11.48 17.40
CA ASP A 49 5.96 -11.18 18.53
C ASP A 49 6.43 -12.46 19.27
N SER A 50 5.84 -13.61 18.96
CA SER A 50 6.17 -14.91 19.56
C SER A 50 5.95 -16.08 18.60
N THR A 51 6.60 -17.21 18.88
CA THR A 51 6.40 -18.45 18.11
C THR A 51 4.96 -18.95 18.15
N SER A 52 4.25 -18.69 19.25
CA SER A 52 2.82 -19.05 19.38
C SER A 52 1.95 -18.21 18.44
N GLU A 53 2.22 -16.91 18.34
CA GLU A 53 1.51 -16.01 17.41
C GLU A 53 1.86 -16.33 15.95
N GLU A 54 3.13 -16.61 15.65
CA GLU A 54 3.54 -17.05 14.31
C GLU A 54 2.70 -18.25 13.85
N ALA A 55 2.55 -19.27 14.71
CA ALA A 55 1.73 -20.43 14.39
C ALA A 55 0.25 -20.06 14.19
N GLN A 56 -0.33 -19.22 15.04
CA GLN A 56 -1.72 -18.79 14.93
C GLN A 56 -1.98 -18.02 13.63
N PHE A 57 -1.12 -17.04 13.31
CA PHE A 57 -1.24 -16.25 12.08
C PHE A 57 -1.06 -17.11 10.84
N PHE A 58 -0.09 -18.03 10.85
CA PHE A 58 0.10 -18.97 9.76
C PHE A 58 -1.13 -19.84 9.52
N TYR A 59 -1.69 -20.46 10.56
CA TYR A 59 -2.86 -21.31 10.42
C TYR A 59 -4.11 -20.53 10.01
N ALA A 60 -4.32 -19.31 10.51
CA ALA A 60 -5.42 -18.46 10.07
C ALA A 60 -5.35 -18.14 8.57
N MET A 61 -4.15 -17.90 8.03
CA MET A 61 -3.96 -17.68 6.59
C MET A 61 -4.06 -18.98 5.80
N LYS A 62 -3.46 -20.07 6.27
CA LYS A 62 -3.48 -21.39 5.62
C LYS A 62 -4.91 -21.92 5.49
N ASN A 63 -5.74 -21.75 6.51
CA ASN A 63 -7.14 -22.18 6.51
C ASN A 63 -8.09 -21.19 5.81
N LEU A 64 -7.55 -20.10 5.21
CA LEU A 64 -8.33 -19.04 4.56
C LEU A 64 -9.34 -18.35 5.47
N GLU A 65 -9.10 -18.35 6.78
CA GLU A 65 -9.91 -17.64 7.78
C GLU A 65 -9.61 -16.13 7.77
N PHE A 66 -8.37 -15.77 7.39
CA PHE A 66 -7.91 -14.39 7.31
C PHE A 66 -6.86 -14.24 6.21
N VAL A 67 -6.94 -13.14 5.45
CA VAL A 67 -5.89 -12.75 4.50
C VAL A 67 -5.52 -11.30 4.75
N PRO A 68 -4.24 -11.00 5.04
CA PRO A 68 -3.80 -9.62 5.24
C PRO A 68 -3.84 -8.81 3.94
N ASN A 69 -3.70 -7.49 4.08
CA ASN A 69 -3.70 -6.61 2.91
C ASN A 69 -2.52 -6.89 1.95
N SER A 70 -2.67 -6.47 0.70
CA SER A 70 -1.68 -6.68 -0.34
C SER A 70 -0.26 -6.20 0.01
N PRO A 71 -0.03 -5.01 0.59
CA PRO A 71 1.30 -4.59 1.03
C PRO A 71 1.94 -5.54 2.04
N THR A 72 1.18 -6.10 2.98
CA THR A 72 1.69 -7.09 3.92
C THR A 72 2.13 -8.37 3.21
N LEU A 73 1.30 -8.91 2.32
CA LEU A 73 1.66 -10.10 1.52
C LEU A 73 2.90 -9.86 0.64
N MET A 74 3.04 -8.66 0.08
CA MET A 74 4.15 -8.33 -0.82
C MET A 74 5.46 -8.04 -0.09
N ASN A 75 5.39 -7.34 1.05
CA ASN A 75 6.56 -6.69 1.65
C ASN A 75 7.01 -7.31 2.98
N ALA A 76 6.15 -8.08 3.67
CA ALA A 76 6.55 -8.71 4.94
C ALA A 76 7.80 -9.56 4.75
N GLY A 77 8.80 -9.37 5.63
CA GLY A 77 10.08 -10.07 5.58
C GLY A 77 11.02 -9.63 4.46
N THR A 78 10.66 -8.63 3.66
CA THR A 78 11.55 -8.04 2.65
C THR A 78 12.30 -6.81 3.21
N LYS A 79 13.36 -6.39 2.52
CA LYS A 79 14.16 -5.22 2.93
C LYS A 79 13.49 -3.87 2.65
N GLN A 80 12.44 -3.85 1.86
CA GLN A 80 11.80 -2.61 1.38
C GLN A 80 10.28 -2.75 1.40
N GLY A 81 9.60 -1.62 1.50
CA GLY A 81 8.15 -1.55 1.44
C GLY A 81 7.50 -1.21 2.76
N THR A 82 6.18 -1.25 2.78
CA THR A 82 5.34 -1.01 3.96
C THR A 82 4.37 -2.17 4.14
N LEU A 83 3.93 -2.40 5.36
CA LEU A 83 2.87 -3.37 5.67
C LEU A 83 1.48 -2.72 5.70
N SER A 84 1.42 -1.39 5.67
CA SER A 84 0.15 -0.63 5.64
C SER A 84 -0.27 -0.32 4.21
N ALA A 85 -1.57 -0.43 3.95
CA ALA A 85 -2.14 -0.19 2.63
C ALA A 85 -2.49 1.27 2.36
N CYS A 86 -2.85 2.05 3.41
CA CYS A 86 -3.40 3.39 3.27
C CYS A 86 -2.80 4.35 4.29
N PHE A 87 -2.53 5.58 3.83
CA PHE A 87 -1.93 6.64 4.63
C PHE A 87 -2.69 7.94 4.43
N VAL A 88 -3.00 8.63 5.52
CA VAL A 88 -3.52 10.00 5.48
C VAL A 88 -2.34 10.95 5.64
N LEU A 89 -2.13 11.81 4.64
CA LEU A 89 -1.02 12.76 4.61
C LEU A 89 -1.53 14.17 4.92
N PRO A 90 -0.78 14.96 5.70
CA PRO A 90 -1.10 16.36 5.94
C PRO A 90 -1.00 17.15 4.63
N LEU A 91 -1.92 18.10 4.44
CA LEU A 91 -1.96 18.99 3.29
C LEU A 91 -2.15 20.42 3.79
N GLU A 92 -1.07 21.18 3.81
CA GLU A 92 -1.07 22.57 4.24
C GLU A 92 -1.39 23.52 3.08
N ASP A 93 -2.06 24.65 3.39
CA ASP A 93 -2.41 25.68 2.41
C ASP A 93 -1.23 26.61 2.09
N SER A 94 -0.14 25.99 1.62
CA SER A 94 1.08 26.66 1.15
C SER A 94 1.68 25.90 -0.03
N MET A 95 2.48 26.57 -0.86
CA MET A 95 3.15 25.90 -1.98
C MET A 95 4.09 24.81 -1.48
N GLU A 96 4.83 25.08 -0.41
CA GLU A 96 5.74 24.15 0.23
C GLU A 96 5.00 22.92 0.77
N GLY A 97 3.85 23.13 1.44
CA GLY A 97 3.03 22.05 1.97
C GLY A 97 2.42 21.19 0.88
N ILE A 98 1.93 21.80 -0.20
CA ILE A 98 1.38 21.08 -1.36
C ILE A 98 2.47 20.24 -2.05
N MET A 99 3.67 20.79 -2.28
CA MET A 99 4.77 20.06 -2.91
C MET A 99 5.32 18.96 -1.99
N LYS A 100 5.35 19.22 -0.67
CA LYS A 100 5.71 18.20 0.31
C LYS A 100 4.72 17.03 0.27
N ALA A 101 3.43 17.30 0.29
CA ALA A 101 2.39 16.28 0.19
C ALA A 101 2.51 15.47 -1.11
N ALA A 102 2.80 16.11 -2.24
CA ALA A 102 3.04 15.45 -3.52
C ALA A 102 4.24 14.50 -3.46
N LYS A 103 5.37 14.96 -2.89
CA LYS A 103 6.57 14.15 -2.69
C LYS A 103 6.30 12.95 -1.78
N ASP A 104 5.70 13.20 -0.62
CA ASP A 104 5.42 12.15 0.37
C ASP A 104 4.44 11.11 -0.19
N SER A 105 3.42 11.55 -0.94
CA SER A 105 2.50 10.68 -1.66
C SER A 105 3.23 9.77 -2.66
N ALA A 106 4.10 10.34 -3.49
CA ALA A 106 4.86 9.56 -4.46
C ALA A 106 5.75 8.49 -3.78
N LEU A 107 6.37 8.83 -2.64
CA LEU A 107 7.20 7.89 -1.89
C LEU A 107 6.38 6.77 -1.26
N VAL A 108 5.22 7.08 -0.66
CA VAL A 108 4.30 6.08 -0.11
C VAL A 108 3.80 5.14 -1.21
N GLN A 109 3.38 5.70 -2.34
CA GLN A 109 2.84 4.93 -3.46
C GLN A 109 3.90 4.05 -4.13
N LYS A 110 5.15 4.49 -4.21
CA LYS A 110 6.27 3.68 -4.69
C LYS A 110 6.37 2.33 -3.97
N PHE A 111 6.03 2.29 -2.69
CA PHE A 111 6.07 1.08 -1.87
C PHE A 111 4.70 0.39 -1.70
N GLY A 112 3.72 0.74 -2.54
CA GLY A 112 2.43 0.04 -2.59
C GLY A 112 1.33 0.62 -1.72
N GLY A 113 1.59 1.74 -0.98
CA GLY A 113 0.59 2.42 -0.17
C GLY A 113 -0.31 3.34 -1.00
N GLY A 114 -1.61 3.40 -0.68
CA GLY A 114 -2.51 4.45 -1.15
C GLY A 114 -2.43 5.69 -0.26
N THR A 115 -2.77 6.87 -0.79
CA THR A 115 -2.71 8.12 -0.03
C THR A 115 -4.04 8.84 0.01
N GLY A 116 -4.35 9.47 1.14
CA GLY A 116 -5.54 10.27 1.38
C GLY A 116 -5.22 11.68 1.88
N PHE A 117 -6.04 12.66 1.48
CA PHE A 117 -5.86 14.05 1.83
C PHE A 117 -7.17 14.68 2.29
N SER A 118 -7.10 15.61 3.26
CA SER A 118 -8.20 16.55 3.54
C SER A 118 -7.96 17.84 2.77
N LEU A 119 -8.90 18.19 1.89
CA LEU A 119 -8.85 19.43 1.12
C LEU A 119 -9.50 20.61 1.88
N SER A 120 -10.14 20.34 3.02
CA SER A 120 -10.92 21.35 3.78
C SER A 120 -10.08 22.54 4.29
N GLY A 121 -8.77 22.33 4.47
CA GLY A 121 -7.85 23.37 4.91
C GLY A 121 -7.33 24.27 3.79
N LEU A 122 -7.59 23.93 2.53
CA LEU A 122 -7.13 24.72 1.39
C LEU A 122 -8.09 25.89 1.10
N ARG A 123 -7.53 27.06 0.79
CA ARG A 123 -8.31 28.23 0.41
C ARG A 123 -9.08 28.00 -0.90
N PRO A 124 -10.25 28.62 -1.06
CA PRO A 124 -11.06 28.47 -2.27
C PRO A 124 -10.38 29.09 -3.50
N ARG A 125 -10.83 28.67 -4.68
CA ARG A 125 -10.40 29.26 -5.95
C ARG A 125 -10.74 30.73 -6.01
N GLY A 126 -9.78 31.57 -6.44
CA GLY A 126 -9.95 32.99 -6.59
C GLY A 126 -9.56 33.79 -5.34
N ASP A 127 -9.26 33.14 -4.22
CA ASP A 127 -8.78 33.81 -3.02
C ASP A 127 -7.44 34.51 -3.26
N ARG A 128 -7.24 35.70 -2.63
CA ARG A 128 -6.02 36.50 -2.80
C ARG A 128 -4.82 35.85 -2.07
N ILE A 129 -3.74 35.70 -2.80
CA ILE A 129 -2.45 35.28 -2.22
C ILE A 129 -1.69 36.51 -1.79
N LYS A 130 -1.53 36.72 -0.47
CA LYS A 130 -0.91 37.95 0.10
C LYS A 130 0.55 38.13 -0.31
N THR A 131 1.29 37.06 -0.51
CA THR A 131 2.75 37.07 -0.80
C THR A 131 3.06 37.39 -2.26
N THR A 132 2.23 36.94 -3.19
CA THR A 132 2.48 37.07 -4.65
C THR A 132 1.52 38.00 -5.36
N HIS A 133 0.51 38.52 -4.65
CA HIS A 133 -0.60 39.34 -5.18
C HIS A 133 -1.42 38.63 -6.28
N GLY A 134 -1.24 37.31 -6.44
CA GLY A 134 -2.01 36.46 -7.34
C GLY A 134 -3.31 35.96 -6.71
N VAL A 135 -3.92 34.97 -7.37
CA VAL A 135 -5.14 34.30 -6.91
C VAL A 135 -4.90 32.77 -6.78
N ALA A 136 -5.56 32.17 -5.78
CA ALA A 136 -5.46 30.72 -5.52
C ALA A 136 -6.15 29.92 -6.61
N CYS A 137 -5.57 28.79 -6.96
CA CYS A 137 -6.14 27.81 -7.91
C CYS A 137 -7.30 27.01 -7.31
N GLY A 138 -7.35 26.91 -5.98
CA GLY A 138 -8.36 26.17 -5.23
C GLY A 138 -8.06 24.66 -5.07
N PRO A 139 -8.82 23.98 -4.21
CA PRO A 139 -8.54 22.59 -3.80
C PRO A 139 -8.62 21.58 -4.97
N ILE A 140 -9.47 21.82 -5.95
CA ILE A 140 -9.63 20.88 -7.09
C ILE A 140 -8.38 20.84 -7.97
N GLU A 141 -7.72 21.97 -8.24
CA GLU A 141 -6.50 21.97 -9.04
C GLU A 141 -5.32 21.35 -8.26
N VAL A 142 -5.28 21.53 -6.94
CA VAL A 142 -4.31 20.83 -6.08
C VAL A 142 -4.54 19.31 -6.16
N LEU A 143 -5.78 18.83 -6.04
CA LEU A 143 -6.11 17.42 -6.17
C LEU A 143 -5.71 16.85 -7.53
N LYS A 144 -5.98 17.58 -8.62
CA LYS A 144 -5.55 17.18 -9.98
C LYS A 144 -4.03 17.04 -10.08
N THR A 145 -3.29 17.93 -9.44
CA THR A 145 -1.81 17.87 -9.40
C THR A 145 -1.33 16.64 -8.66
N LEU A 146 -1.87 16.36 -7.47
CA LEU A 146 -1.57 15.15 -6.71
C LEU A 146 -1.92 13.87 -7.50
N SER A 147 -3.05 13.88 -8.20
CA SER A 147 -3.49 12.76 -9.04
C SER A 147 -2.54 12.50 -10.21
N ARG A 148 -2.01 13.55 -10.84
CA ARG A 148 -1.00 13.41 -11.91
C ARG A 148 0.33 12.86 -11.40
N VAL A 149 0.75 13.27 -10.21
CA VAL A 149 1.94 12.69 -9.57
C VAL A 149 1.73 11.19 -9.32
N SER A 150 0.56 10.80 -8.85
CA SER A 150 0.22 9.39 -8.62
C SER A 150 0.20 8.55 -9.89
N SER A 151 -0.31 9.08 -10.99
CA SER A 151 -0.33 8.38 -12.29
C SER A 151 1.07 8.13 -12.87
N MET A 152 2.09 8.87 -12.39
CA MET A 152 3.49 8.65 -12.74
C MET A 152 4.12 7.49 -11.97
N VAL A 153 3.52 7.10 -10.84
CA VAL A 153 4.07 6.11 -9.92
C VAL A 153 3.31 4.80 -10.06
N THR A 154 3.97 3.78 -10.61
CA THR A 154 3.45 2.41 -10.59
C THR A 154 3.89 1.72 -9.29
N GLN A 155 2.94 1.34 -8.45
CA GLN A 155 3.19 0.71 -7.15
C GLN A 155 3.91 -0.64 -7.32
N GLY A 156 5.22 -0.67 -7.04
CA GLY A 156 6.04 -1.87 -7.17
C GLY A 156 5.98 -2.54 -8.54
N GLY A 157 5.65 -1.78 -9.62
CA GLY A 157 5.46 -2.31 -10.96
C GLY A 157 4.16 -3.11 -11.17
N LYS A 158 3.26 -3.17 -10.17
CA LYS A 158 2.11 -4.09 -10.17
C LYS A 158 0.74 -3.42 -10.00
N ARG A 159 0.70 -2.13 -9.63
CA ARG A 159 -0.54 -1.39 -9.37
C ARG A 159 -0.33 0.11 -9.58
N ASP A 160 -1.34 0.82 -10.10
CA ASP A 160 -1.32 2.28 -10.20
C ASP A 160 -1.47 2.94 -8.82
N GLY A 161 -0.83 4.10 -8.64
CA GLY A 161 -0.96 4.91 -7.44
C GLY A 161 -2.41 5.39 -7.26
N ALA A 162 -2.93 5.28 -6.03
CA ALA A 162 -4.30 5.67 -5.71
C ALA A 162 -4.32 6.81 -4.70
N ASN A 163 -5.11 7.86 -5.01
CA ASN A 163 -5.40 8.96 -4.11
C ASN A 163 -6.87 8.99 -3.74
N MET A 164 -7.15 9.36 -2.50
CA MET A 164 -8.47 9.72 -2.01
C MET A 164 -8.44 11.14 -1.45
N ALA A 165 -9.50 11.90 -1.64
CA ALA A 165 -9.65 13.21 -1.02
C ALA A 165 -11.00 13.34 -0.35
N VAL A 166 -11.02 14.04 0.79
CA VAL A 166 -12.23 14.44 1.50
C VAL A 166 -12.27 15.95 1.62
N MET A 167 -13.46 16.54 1.60
CA MET A 167 -13.69 17.97 1.79
C MET A 167 -14.99 18.16 2.55
N SER A 168 -14.95 19.03 3.58
CA SER A 168 -16.17 19.45 4.28
C SER A 168 -17.00 20.35 3.38
N VAL A 169 -18.31 20.20 3.40
CA VAL A 169 -19.31 21.06 2.73
C VAL A 169 -20.01 21.93 3.73
#